data_26ab1f6391d451108803ecb6f115c137
#
_entry.id   26ab1f6391d451108803ecb6f115c137
#
_cell.length_a   1.000
_cell.length_b   1.000
_cell.length_c   1.000
_cell.angle_alpha   90.00
_cell.angle_beta   90.00
_cell.angle_gamma   90.00
#
_symmetry.space_group_name_H-M   'P 1'
#
loop_
_entity.id
_entity.type
_entity.pdbx_description
1 polymer ?
#
loop_
_entity_poly.entity_id
_entity_poly.type
_entity_poly.pdbx_seq_one_letter_code
_entity_poly.pdbx_strand_id
1 'polypeptide(L)'
;KTEDNYRFYALYDKLYRQDVLAHAYAKCRANRGAPGVDRQDFSDIETYGVERWLSELAQALKDESYRPDAIRRVYIPKANGKLRPLGISTLRDRVCMTAAMLMLEPIFEADLPPQMYAYRPRRNAQQAIVEVQEQMYRGRPDVIDADLSDYFGTIPHVEMLKSLARRVVDRRVLSLLKRWLESPVEETDSKGRTTKTTEAKDQRRGIPQGSPVS
;
A
#
# COMPACT_ATOMS: atom_id res chain seq x y z
N LYS A 1 10.94 20.17 -5.20
CA LYS A 1 10.90 20.20 -6.69
C LYS A 1 12.20 20.63 -7.36
N THR A 2 13.27 20.80 -6.61
CA THR A 2 14.47 21.47 -7.13
C THR A 2 15.55 20.53 -7.68
N GLU A 3 15.45 19.22 -7.44
CA GLU A 3 16.44 18.26 -7.96
C GLU A 3 15.77 16.95 -8.32
N ASP A 4 15.47 16.75 -9.61
CA ASP A 4 14.82 15.55 -10.15
C ASP A 4 15.61 14.26 -9.92
N ASN A 5 16.89 14.36 -9.52
CA ASN A 5 17.79 13.24 -9.24
C ASN A 5 18.12 13.06 -7.75
N TYR A 6 17.50 13.83 -6.85
CA TYR A 6 17.75 13.66 -5.43
C TYR A 6 17.32 12.29 -4.93
N ARG A 7 18.19 11.60 -4.19
CA ARG A 7 17.95 10.27 -3.65
C ARG A 7 17.93 10.28 -2.14
N PHE A 8 17.02 9.52 -1.56
CA PHE A 8 16.81 9.43 -0.12
C PHE A 8 17.52 8.21 0.46
N TYR A 9 18.49 8.41 1.33
CA TYR A 9 19.35 7.37 1.89
C TYR A 9 18.98 6.94 3.31
N ALA A 10 18.26 7.77 4.06
CA ALA A 10 17.96 7.57 5.48
C ALA A 10 16.47 7.84 5.73
N LEU A 11 15.64 6.84 5.46
CA LEU A 11 14.19 6.88 5.67
C LEU A 11 13.73 5.87 6.70
N TYR A 12 14.43 4.75 6.84
CA TYR A 12 13.99 3.66 7.71
C TYR A 12 13.92 4.06 9.18
N ASP A 13 14.83 4.90 9.65
CA ASP A 13 14.85 5.43 11.02
C ASP A 13 13.62 6.31 11.34
N LYS A 14 12.96 6.85 10.33
CA LYS A 14 11.72 7.62 10.49
C LYS A 14 10.51 6.73 10.70
N LEU A 15 10.52 5.49 10.18
CA LEU A 15 9.40 4.53 10.26
C LEU A 15 9.04 4.18 11.70
N TYR A 16 10.03 3.98 12.58
CA TYR A 16 9.80 3.57 13.95
C TYR A 16 9.75 4.73 14.95
N ARG A 17 9.65 5.97 14.47
CA ARG A 17 9.37 7.12 15.33
C ARG A 17 7.97 7.01 15.91
N GLN A 18 7.85 7.26 17.21
CA GLN A 18 6.58 7.16 17.93
C GLN A 18 5.50 8.07 17.37
N ASP A 19 5.85 9.32 17.00
CA ASP A 19 4.91 10.28 16.41
C ASP A 19 4.40 9.83 15.04
N VAL A 20 5.26 9.22 14.21
CA VAL A 20 4.88 8.68 12.89
C VAL A 20 3.96 7.47 13.04
N LEU A 21 4.30 6.53 13.92
CA LEU A 21 3.48 5.34 14.17
C LEU A 21 2.13 5.73 14.82
N ALA A 22 2.10 6.67 15.76
CA ALA A 22 0.87 7.16 16.37
C ALA A 22 -0.05 7.82 15.31
N HIS A 23 0.50 8.64 14.43
CA HIS A 23 -0.25 9.24 13.33
C HIS A 23 -0.76 8.17 12.34
N ALA A 24 0.07 7.19 11.99
CA ALA A 24 -0.33 6.07 11.13
C ALA A 24 -1.44 5.23 11.76
N TYR A 25 -1.36 4.95 13.07
CA TYR A 25 -2.41 4.27 13.82
C TYR A 25 -3.73 5.04 13.78
N ALA A 26 -3.69 6.35 14.05
CA ALA A 26 -4.89 7.20 14.02
C ALA A 26 -5.56 7.19 12.63
N LYS A 27 -4.78 7.23 11.54
CA LYS A 27 -5.31 7.09 10.16
C LYS A 27 -5.96 5.72 9.95
N CYS A 28 -5.30 4.63 10.36
CA CYS A 28 -5.86 3.29 10.25
C CYS A 28 -7.16 3.14 11.07
N ARG A 29 -7.19 3.70 12.28
CA ARG A 29 -8.35 3.70 13.18
C ARG A 29 -9.54 4.44 12.58
N ALA A 30 -9.30 5.60 11.97
CA ALA A 30 -10.34 6.39 11.29
C ALA A 30 -10.99 5.62 10.12
N ASN A 31 -10.21 4.80 9.41
CA ASN A 31 -10.70 3.99 8.28
C ASN A 31 -11.49 2.75 8.70
N ARG A 32 -11.52 2.38 9.98
CA ARG A 32 -12.30 1.26 10.55
C ARG A 32 -12.18 -0.06 9.77
N GLY A 33 -11.00 -0.37 9.26
CA GLY A 33 -10.79 -1.58 8.45
C GLY A 33 -10.94 -2.88 9.26
N ALA A 34 -11.42 -3.94 8.62
CA ALA A 34 -11.58 -5.25 9.23
C ALA A 34 -10.25 -5.87 9.70
N PRO A 35 -10.24 -6.77 10.71
CA PRO A 35 -9.03 -7.46 11.19
C PRO A 35 -8.41 -8.36 10.13
N GLY A 36 -7.10 -8.59 10.24
CA GLY A 36 -6.32 -9.49 9.39
C GLY A 36 -6.52 -10.97 9.72
N VAL A 37 -5.49 -11.78 9.46
CA VAL A 37 -5.45 -13.21 9.79
C VAL A 37 -5.37 -13.48 11.29
N ASP A 38 -4.79 -12.55 12.04
CA ASP A 38 -4.64 -12.57 13.50
C ASP A 38 -5.97 -12.30 14.25
N ARG A 39 -6.98 -11.83 13.53
CA ARG A 39 -8.28 -11.40 14.05
C ARG A 39 -8.24 -10.28 15.07
N GLN A 40 -7.06 -9.68 15.31
CA GLN A 40 -6.92 -8.53 16.21
C GLN A 40 -7.63 -7.32 15.63
N ASP A 41 -8.51 -6.71 16.40
CA ASP A 41 -9.20 -5.47 16.03
C ASP A 41 -8.69 -4.26 16.84
N PHE A 42 -9.26 -3.09 16.59
CA PHE A 42 -8.84 -1.86 17.27
C PHE A 42 -9.21 -1.87 18.76
N SER A 43 -10.28 -2.55 19.16
CA SER A 43 -10.69 -2.60 20.56
C SER A 43 -9.75 -3.48 21.38
N ASP A 44 -9.22 -4.53 20.79
CA ASP A 44 -8.18 -5.38 21.39
C ASP A 44 -6.92 -4.56 21.68
N ILE A 45 -6.49 -3.76 20.70
CA ILE A 45 -5.30 -2.90 20.85
C ILE A 45 -5.54 -1.81 21.90
N GLU A 46 -6.73 -1.20 21.92
CA GLU A 46 -7.09 -0.19 22.90
C GLU A 46 -7.14 -0.77 24.33
N THR A 47 -7.63 -1.98 24.47
CA THR A 47 -7.64 -2.71 25.75
C THR A 47 -6.24 -3.10 26.20
N TYR A 48 -5.38 -3.51 25.29
CA TYR A 48 -3.97 -3.83 25.57
C TYR A 48 -3.14 -2.59 25.94
N GLY A 49 -3.52 -1.44 25.41
CA GLY A 49 -2.81 -0.17 25.55
C GLY A 49 -2.08 0.24 24.28
N VAL A 50 -2.64 1.24 23.60
CA VAL A 50 -2.13 1.71 22.28
C VAL A 50 -0.65 2.11 22.33
N GLU A 51 -0.23 2.87 23.35
CA GLU A 51 1.17 3.32 23.49
C GLU A 51 2.14 2.13 23.64
N ARG A 52 1.77 1.14 24.43
CA ARG A 52 2.56 -0.08 24.62
C ARG A 52 2.67 -0.85 23.31
N TRP A 53 1.55 -1.06 22.63
CA TRP A 53 1.50 -1.78 21.36
C TRP A 53 2.34 -1.09 20.26
N LEU A 54 2.26 0.25 20.17
CA LEU A 54 3.09 1.03 19.25
C LEU A 54 4.58 0.98 19.60
N SER A 55 4.92 0.96 20.90
CA SER A 55 6.31 0.85 21.34
C SER A 55 6.91 -0.52 20.99
N GLU A 56 6.13 -1.59 21.10
CA GLU A 56 6.54 -2.95 20.69
C GLU A 56 6.74 -3.02 19.16
N LEU A 57 5.86 -2.39 18.37
CA LEU A 57 6.05 -2.30 16.92
C LEU A 57 7.29 -1.48 16.56
N ALA A 58 7.50 -0.32 17.23
CA ALA A 58 8.67 0.52 17.04
C ALA A 58 9.97 -0.25 17.32
N GLN A 59 10.00 -1.01 18.43
CA GLN A 59 11.14 -1.83 18.81
C GLN A 59 11.41 -2.93 17.78
N ALA A 60 10.36 -3.64 17.34
CA ALA A 60 10.51 -4.68 16.31
C ALA A 60 11.02 -4.14 14.96
N LEU A 61 10.63 -2.92 14.59
CA LEU A 61 11.17 -2.23 13.41
C LEU A 61 12.62 -1.83 13.62
N LYS A 62 12.95 -1.23 14.78
CA LYS A 62 14.31 -0.79 15.13
C LYS A 62 15.30 -1.94 15.13
N ASP A 63 14.90 -3.09 15.67
CA ASP A 63 15.73 -4.31 15.74
C ASP A 63 15.71 -5.13 14.44
N GLU A 64 15.01 -4.64 13.42
CA GLU A 64 14.80 -5.34 12.14
C GLU A 64 14.18 -6.75 12.29
N SER A 65 13.56 -7.02 13.43
CA SER A 65 12.88 -8.30 13.74
C SER A 65 11.45 -8.35 13.21
N TYR A 66 10.86 -7.20 12.82
CA TYR A 66 9.53 -7.15 12.22
C TYR A 66 9.43 -8.03 10.98
N ARG A 67 8.38 -8.84 10.92
CA ARG A 67 8.00 -9.65 9.75
C ARG A 67 6.52 -9.43 9.48
N PRO A 68 6.13 -9.17 8.22
CA PRO A 68 4.72 -9.08 7.86
C PRO A 68 4.03 -10.42 8.01
N ASP A 69 2.77 -10.38 8.42
CA ASP A 69 1.90 -11.54 8.48
C ASP A 69 1.34 -11.90 7.10
N ALA A 70 0.61 -13.03 7.05
CA ALA A 70 -0.16 -13.37 5.86
C ALA A 70 -1.31 -12.38 5.65
N ILE A 71 -1.68 -12.18 4.38
CA ILE A 71 -2.77 -11.33 3.97
C ILE A 71 -4.04 -12.17 3.88
N ARG A 72 -5.08 -11.80 4.61
CA ARG A 72 -6.38 -12.45 4.53
C ARG A 72 -7.11 -12.04 3.26
N ARG A 73 -7.38 -12.98 2.37
CA ARG A 73 -8.14 -12.75 1.13
C ARG A 73 -9.64 -12.83 1.38
N VAL A 74 -10.34 -11.85 0.88
CA VAL A 74 -11.80 -11.83 0.77
C VAL A 74 -12.21 -11.41 -0.63
N TYR A 75 -13.41 -11.84 -1.05
CA TYR A 75 -13.93 -11.51 -2.38
C TYR A 75 -15.11 -10.58 -2.26
N ILE A 76 -15.07 -9.47 -3.02
CA ILE A 76 -16.15 -8.48 -3.09
C ILE A 76 -16.79 -8.55 -4.47
N PRO A 77 -18.14 -8.66 -4.56
CA PRO A 77 -18.82 -8.66 -5.86
C PRO A 77 -18.67 -7.28 -6.54
N LYS A 78 -18.35 -7.30 -7.83
CA LYS A 78 -18.38 -6.13 -8.71
C LYS A 78 -19.79 -5.96 -9.28
N ALA A 79 -20.12 -4.77 -9.82
CA ALA A 79 -21.39 -4.47 -10.47
C ALA A 79 -21.71 -5.41 -11.64
N ASN A 80 -20.71 -5.98 -12.30
CA ASN A 80 -20.83 -6.94 -13.41
C ASN A 80 -20.91 -8.41 -12.93
N GLY A 81 -21.10 -8.66 -11.64
CA GLY A 81 -21.19 -10.00 -11.06
C GLY A 81 -19.85 -10.73 -10.86
N LYS A 82 -18.74 -10.21 -11.39
CA LYS A 82 -17.41 -10.79 -11.13
C LYS A 82 -16.95 -10.46 -9.70
N LEU A 83 -16.10 -11.33 -9.14
CA LEU A 83 -15.51 -11.12 -7.83
C LEU A 83 -14.20 -10.31 -7.94
N ARG A 84 -14.01 -9.35 -7.02
CA ARG A 84 -12.74 -8.65 -6.83
C ARG A 84 -12.04 -9.25 -5.63
N PRO A 85 -10.83 -9.79 -5.76
CA PRO A 85 -10.03 -10.18 -4.61
C PRO A 85 -9.55 -8.93 -3.85
N LEU A 86 -9.76 -8.92 -2.54
CA LEU A 86 -9.27 -7.89 -1.63
C LEU A 86 -8.35 -8.54 -0.60
N GLY A 87 -7.18 -7.97 -0.38
CA GLY A 87 -6.23 -8.39 0.65
C GLY A 87 -6.38 -7.55 1.92
N ILE A 88 -6.60 -8.20 3.05
CA ILE A 88 -6.72 -7.55 4.35
C ILE A 88 -5.49 -7.92 5.18
N SER A 89 -4.58 -6.98 5.35
CA SER A 89 -3.40 -7.12 6.22
C SER A 89 -3.81 -7.01 7.70
N THR A 90 -2.97 -7.51 8.61
CA THR A 90 -3.12 -7.28 10.06
C THR A 90 -3.06 -5.78 10.37
N LEU A 91 -3.59 -5.37 11.52
CA LEU A 91 -3.50 -3.96 11.94
C LEU A 91 -2.05 -3.51 12.12
N ARG A 92 -1.20 -4.42 12.61
CA ARG A 92 0.23 -4.19 12.76
C ARG A 92 0.89 -3.87 11.44
N ASP A 93 0.61 -4.65 10.41
CA ASP A 93 1.13 -4.42 9.07
C ASP A 93 0.56 -3.14 8.45
N ARG A 94 -0.74 -2.89 8.61
CA ARG A 94 -1.37 -1.66 8.10
C ARG A 94 -0.77 -0.40 8.70
N VAL A 95 -0.52 -0.38 10.01
CA VAL A 95 0.11 0.78 10.67
C VAL A 95 1.53 0.97 10.13
N CYS A 96 2.29 -0.10 9.98
CA CYS A 96 3.65 -0.05 9.42
C CYS A 96 3.64 0.43 7.95
N MET A 97 2.75 -0.11 7.11
CA MET A 97 2.58 0.31 5.72
C MET A 97 2.12 1.77 5.61
N THR A 98 1.20 2.20 6.48
CA THR A 98 0.74 3.60 6.52
C THR A 98 1.87 4.54 6.93
N ALA A 99 2.70 4.15 7.90
CA ALA A 99 3.90 4.90 8.26
C ALA A 99 4.88 5.03 7.09
N ALA A 100 5.08 3.94 6.33
CA ALA A 100 5.90 3.98 5.11
C ALA A 100 5.29 4.90 4.04
N MET A 101 3.98 4.82 3.81
CA MET A 101 3.27 5.67 2.86
C MET A 101 3.43 7.16 3.20
N LEU A 102 3.31 7.54 4.49
CA LEU A 102 3.48 8.93 4.93
C LEU A 102 4.85 9.53 4.54
N MET A 103 5.88 8.70 4.40
CA MET A 103 7.21 9.13 4.01
C MET A 103 7.45 9.04 2.51
N LEU A 104 6.90 8.01 1.86
CA LEU A 104 7.12 7.76 0.44
C LEU A 104 6.23 8.65 -0.43
N GLU A 105 4.98 8.88 -0.03
CA GLU A 105 4.01 9.67 -0.80
C GLU A 105 4.53 11.06 -1.19
N PRO A 106 5.11 11.88 -0.29
CA PRO A 106 5.62 13.21 -0.67
C PRO A 106 6.79 13.15 -1.67
N ILE A 107 7.58 12.08 -1.63
CA ILE A 107 8.72 11.89 -2.54
C ILE A 107 8.20 11.64 -3.95
N PHE A 108 7.30 10.69 -4.11
CA PHE A 108 6.76 10.32 -5.43
C PHE A 108 5.72 11.32 -5.95
N GLU A 109 4.92 11.93 -5.07
CA GLU A 109 3.97 12.99 -5.46
C GLU A 109 4.68 14.16 -6.16
N ALA A 110 5.92 14.45 -5.78
CA ALA A 110 6.71 15.50 -6.44
C ALA A 110 7.11 15.15 -7.89
N ASP A 111 7.19 13.87 -8.21
CA ASP A 111 7.62 13.37 -9.52
C ASP A 111 6.43 13.13 -10.47
N LEU A 112 5.20 13.05 -9.94
CA LEU A 112 4.02 12.74 -10.74
C LEU A 112 3.64 13.91 -11.65
N PRO A 113 3.34 13.66 -12.94
CA PRO A 113 2.89 14.69 -13.86
C PRO A 113 1.55 15.28 -13.39
N PRO A 114 1.29 16.57 -13.67
CA PRO A 114 0.06 17.24 -13.25
C PRO A 114 -1.21 16.61 -13.81
N GLN A 115 -1.13 15.89 -14.94
CA GLN A 115 -2.25 15.20 -15.59
C GLN A 115 -2.61 13.86 -14.96
N MET A 116 -1.85 13.39 -14.00
CA MET A 116 -2.21 12.18 -13.25
C MET A 116 -3.18 12.53 -12.12
N TYR A 117 -4.38 11.95 -12.13
CA TYR A 117 -5.46 12.25 -11.17
C TYR A 117 -5.72 11.13 -10.18
N ALA A 118 -5.57 9.87 -10.59
CA ALA A 118 -5.86 8.73 -9.74
C ALA A 118 -4.86 8.57 -8.59
N TYR A 119 -5.38 8.16 -7.43
CA TYR A 119 -4.59 7.84 -6.22
C TYR A 119 -3.71 8.98 -5.69
N ARG A 120 -4.08 10.22 -5.97
CA ARG A 120 -3.34 11.41 -5.52
C ARG A 120 -4.13 12.25 -4.52
N PRO A 121 -3.47 12.82 -3.49
CA PRO A 121 -4.10 13.76 -2.58
C PRO A 121 -4.68 14.96 -3.33
N ARG A 122 -5.90 15.36 -2.98
CA ARG A 122 -6.59 16.54 -3.56
C ARG A 122 -6.85 16.45 -5.07
N ARG A 123 -6.75 15.27 -5.67
CA ARG A 123 -7.12 15.00 -7.06
C ARG A 123 -8.35 14.08 -7.08
N ASN A 124 -9.21 14.28 -8.08
CA ASN A 124 -10.43 13.48 -8.25
C ASN A 124 -10.83 13.33 -9.72
N ALA A 125 -11.77 12.43 -9.96
CA ALA A 125 -12.26 12.14 -11.31
C ALA A 125 -12.92 13.33 -11.98
N GLN A 126 -13.62 14.20 -11.24
CA GLN A 126 -14.26 15.38 -11.78
C GLN A 126 -13.24 16.36 -12.39
N GLN A 127 -12.12 16.56 -11.72
CA GLN A 127 -11.03 17.39 -12.24
C GLN A 127 -10.43 16.80 -13.54
N ALA A 128 -10.30 15.48 -13.61
CA ALA A 128 -9.83 14.80 -14.82
C ALA A 128 -10.79 15.03 -16.00
N ILE A 129 -12.10 14.90 -15.75
CA ILE A 129 -13.14 15.14 -16.78
C ILE A 129 -13.07 16.58 -17.28
N VAL A 130 -12.94 17.56 -16.39
CA VAL A 130 -12.82 18.99 -16.77
C VAL A 130 -11.60 19.20 -17.65
N GLU A 131 -10.43 18.62 -17.32
CA GLU A 131 -9.24 18.75 -18.15
C GLU A 131 -9.43 18.12 -19.54
N VAL A 132 -10.02 16.94 -19.62
CA VAL A 132 -10.36 16.32 -20.93
C VAL A 132 -11.27 17.24 -21.75
N GLN A 133 -12.32 17.78 -21.15
CA GLN A 133 -13.23 18.70 -21.79
C GLN A 133 -12.52 19.98 -22.32
N GLU A 134 -11.61 20.55 -21.51
CA GLU A 134 -10.81 21.69 -21.93
C GLU A 134 -9.91 21.37 -23.14
N GLN A 135 -9.30 20.18 -23.19
CA GLN A 135 -8.47 19.77 -24.33
C GLN A 135 -9.30 19.63 -25.59
N MET A 136 -10.53 19.11 -25.51
CA MET A 136 -11.45 19.04 -26.63
C MET A 136 -11.80 20.43 -27.16
N TYR A 137 -12.11 21.39 -26.29
CA TYR A 137 -12.38 22.79 -26.69
C TYR A 137 -11.17 23.49 -27.29
N ARG A 138 -9.96 23.08 -26.95
CA ARG A 138 -8.69 23.58 -27.52
C ARG A 138 -8.36 22.96 -28.89
N GLY A 139 -9.30 22.25 -29.52
CA GLY A 139 -9.11 21.63 -30.83
C GLY A 139 -8.41 20.29 -30.85
N ARG A 140 -8.48 19.54 -29.74
CA ARG A 140 -7.97 18.17 -29.64
C ARG A 140 -9.14 17.19 -29.40
N PRO A 141 -9.98 16.93 -30.41
CA PRO A 141 -11.21 16.14 -30.25
C PRO A 141 -10.95 14.62 -30.16
N ASP A 142 -9.80 14.16 -30.63
CA ASP A 142 -9.49 12.74 -30.69
C ASP A 142 -9.08 12.21 -29.31
N VAL A 143 -9.74 11.15 -28.87
CA VAL A 143 -9.49 10.51 -27.56
C VAL A 143 -9.02 9.08 -27.80
N ILE A 144 -7.89 8.72 -27.18
CA ILE A 144 -7.41 7.34 -27.11
C ILE A 144 -7.68 6.84 -25.70
N ASP A 145 -8.54 5.79 -25.58
CA ASP A 145 -8.80 5.10 -24.33
C ASP A 145 -7.95 3.82 -24.26
N ALA A 146 -7.14 3.68 -23.20
CA ALA A 146 -6.28 2.54 -22.99
C ALA A 146 -6.37 2.06 -21.54
N ASP A 147 -6.56 0.75 -21.35
CA ASP A 147 -6.66 0.13 -20.04
C ASP A 147 -5.70 -1.08 -19.92
N LEU A 148 -5.17 -1.29 -18.72
CA LEU A 148 -4.28 -2.41 -18.41
C LEU A 148 -5.08 -3.52 -17.71
N SER A 149 -5.22 -4.68 -18.38
CA SER A 149 -5.90 -5.82 -17.78
C SER A 149 -5.09 -6.39 -16.62
N ASP A 150 -5.78 -6.67 -15.50
CA ASP A 150 -5.21 -7.23 -14.27
C ASP A 150 -3.91 -6.54 -13.82
N TYR A 151 -3.90 -5.20 -13.86
CA TYR A 151 -2.71 -4.41 -13.55
C TYR A 151 -2.05 -4.82 -12.24
N PHE A 152 -2.83 -4.88 -11.14
CA PHE A 152 -2.28 -5.24 -9.81
C PHE A 152 -1.77 -6.68 -9.72
N GLY A 153 -2.38 -7.62 -10.43
CA GLY A 153 -1.96 -9.03 -10.44
C GLY A 153 -0.70 -9.29 -11.27
N THR A 154 -0.36 -8.38 -12.17
CA THR A 154 0.71 -8.60 -13.15
C THR A 154 1.96 -7.74 -12.94
N ILE A 155 1.95 -6.76 -12.03
CA ILE A 155 3.11 -5.88 -11.77
C ILE A 155 4.34 -6.71 -11.37
N PRO A 156 5.46 -6.68 -12.14
CA PRO A 156 6.67 -7.40 -11.78
C PRO A 156 7.36 -6.74 -10.57
N HIS A 157 7.65 -7.51 -9.52
CA HIS A 157 8.28 -6.99 -8.29
C HIS A 157 9.65 -6.34 -8.57
N VAL A 158 10.44 -6.92 -9.47
CA VAL A 158 11.79 -6.41 -9.80
C VAL A 158 11.70 -5.01 -10.41
N GLU A 159 10.83 -4.83 -11.39
CA GLU A 159 10.69 -3.53 -12.08
C GLU A 159 10.08 -2.46 -11.18
N MET A 160 9.13 -2.84 -10.34
CA MET A 160 8.59 -1.96 -9.32
C MET A 160 9.67 -1.50 -8.33
N LEU A 161 10.44 -2.44 -7.76
CA LEU A 161 11.51 -2.11 -6.83
C LEU A 161 12.63 -1.29 -7.49
N LYS A 162 12.97 -1.54 -8.76
CA LYS A 162 13.90 -0.69 -9.52
C LYS A 162 13.35 0.73 -9.69
N SER A 163 12.06 0.87 -9.97
CA SER A 163 11.42 2.18 -10.10
C SER A 163 11.48 2.97 -8.78
N LEU A 164 11.16 2.31 -7.66
CA LEU A 164 11.26 2.90 -6.33
C LEU A 164 12.72 3.28 -5.98
N ALA A 165 13.69 2.44 -6.36
CA ALA A 165 15.11 2.66 -6.10
C ALA A 165 15.72 3.86 -6.86
N ARG A 166 15.00 4.44 -7.83
CA ARG A 166 15.42 5.70 -8.46
C ARG A 166 15.45 6.85 -7.46
N ARG A 167 14.55 6.84 -6.49
CA ARG A 167 14.41 7.89 -5.46
C ARG A 167 14.80 7.41 -4.06
N VAL A 168 14.48 6.16 -3.70
CA VAL A 168 14.71 5.59 -2.39
C VAL A 168 15.89 4.62 -2.44
N VAL A 169 17.01 4.99 -1.80
CA VAL A 169 18.25 4.19 -1.79
C VAL A 169 18.41 3.45 -0.46
N ASP A 170 17.58 3.75 0.54
CA ASP A 170 17.59 3.05 1.83
C ASP A 170 17.23 1.58 1.64
N ARG A 171 18.24 0.71 1.78
CA ARG A 171 18.09 -0.74 1.57
C ARG A 171 17.10 -1.39 2.53
N ARG A 172 16.96 -0.86 3.74
CA ARG A 172 16.03 -1.38 4.74
C ARG A 172 14.59 -1.10 4.34
N VAL A 173 14.30 0.09 3.81
CA VAL A 173 12.99 0.43 3.25
C VAL A 173 12.68 -0.46 2.04
N LEU A 174 13.60 -0.60 1.10
CA LEU A 174 13.40 -1.47 -0.07
C LEU A 174 13.20 -2.94 0.32
N SER A 175 13.94 -3.43 1.33
CA SER A 175 13.77 -4.78 1.86
C SER A 175 12.41 -4.96 2.52
N LEU A 176 11.91 -3.96 3.24
CA LEU A 176 10.59 -3.96 3.86
C LEU A 176 9.49 -4.01 2.81
N LEU A 177 9.56 -3.16 1.79
CA LEU A 177 8.63 -3.17 0.65
C LEU A 177 8.61 -4.53 -0.04
N LYS A 178 9.79 -5.11 -0.30
CA LYS A 178 9.91 -6.45 -0.88
C LYS A 178 9.21 -7.51 -0.02
N ARG A 179 9.37 -7.48 1.31
CA ARG A 179 8.70 -8.42 2.22
C ARG A 179 7.18 -8.31 2.13
N TRP A 180 6.62 -7.11 2.01
CA TRP A 180 5.18 -6.92 1.83
C TRP A 180 4.68 -7.46 0.49
N LEU A 181 5.43 -7.27 -0.59
CA LEU A 181 5.12 -7.84 -1.90
C LEU A 181 5.14 -9.39 -1.89
N GLU A 182 6.02 -9.98 -1.09
CA GLU A 182 6.21 -11.42 -0.95
C GLU A 182 5.37 -12.05 0.19
N SER A 183 4.51 -11.26 0.86
CA SER A 183 3.67 -11.76 1.96
C SER A 183 2.75 -12.86 1.45
N PRO A 184 2.63 -13.98 2.18
CA PRO A 184 1.69 -15.03 1.83
C PRO A 184 0.25 -14.54 1.86
N VAL A 185 -0.60 -15.14 1.06
CA VAL A 185 -2.04 -14.90 1.08
C VAL A 185 -2.74 -16.10 1.69
N GLU A 186 -3.64 -15.84 2.63
CA GLU A 186 -4.45 -16.84 3.31
C GLU A 186 -5.91 -16.67 2.89
N GLU A 187 -6.53 -17.77 2.45
CA GLU A 187 -7.89 -17.82 1.97
C GLU A 187 -8.65 -18.91 2.69
N THR A 188 -9.84 -18.59 3.17
CA THR A 188 -10.72 -19.55 3.84
C THR A 188 -11.90 -19.88 2.92
N ASP A 189 -12.09 -21.16 2.60
CA ASP A 189 -13.19 -21.64 1.78
C ASP A 189 -14.54 -21.62 2.53
N SER A 190 -15.63 -21.89 1.81
CA SER A 190 -16.99 -21.97 2.38
C SER A 190 -17.18 -23.07 3.43
N LYS A 191 -16.24 -24.02 3.51
CA LYS A 191 -16.22 -25.13 4.49
C LYS A 191 -15.32 -24.80 5.69
N GLY A 192 -14.77 -23.59 5.78
CA GLY A 192 -13.90 -23.15 6.86
C GLY A 192 -12.46 -23.66 6.76
N ARG A 193 -12.05 -24.27 5.64
CA ARG A 193 -10.68 -24.72 5.43
C ARG A 193 -9.82 -23.55 4.95
N THR A 194 -8.72 -23.35 5.61
CA THR A 194 -7.77 -22.26 5.30
C THR A 194 -6.62 -22.82 4.46
N THR A 195 -6.36 -22.18 3.34
CA THR A 195 -5.21 -22.43 2.47
C THR A 195 -4.31 -21.22 2.44
N LYS A 196 -2.99 -21.45 2.42
CA LYS A 196 -1.98 -20.40 2.36
C LYS A 196 -1.17 -20.55 1.08
N THR A 197 -1.06 -19.47 0.31
CA THR A 197 -0.32 -19.45 -0.96
C THR A 197 0.79 -18.40 -0.92
N THR A 198 1.89 -18.69 -1.59
CA THR A 198 3.03 -17.82 -1.81
C THR A 198 3.17 -17.39 -3.27
N GLU A 199 2.09 -17.47 -4.04
CA GLU A 199 2.09 -17.27 -5.48
C GLU A 199 2.78 -15.97 -5.92
N ALA A 200 2.49 -14.84 -5.25
CA ALA A 200 3.12 -13.56 -5.57
C ALA A 200 4.64 -13.60 -5.40
N LYS A 201 5.14 -14.30 -4.37
CA LYS A 201 6.57 -14.52 -4.14
C LYS A 201 7.17 -15.42 -5.21
N ASP A 202 6.52 -16.54 -5.52
CA ASP A 202 7.02 -17.57 -6.43
C ASP A 202 7.05 -17.08 -7.88
N GLN A 203 6.03 -16.33 -8.29
CA GLN A 203 5.94 -15.71 -9.60
C GLN A 203 6.66 -14.36 -9.68
N ARG A 204 7.08 -13.78 -8.56
CA ARG A 204 7.73 -12.46 -8.45
C ARG A 204 6.93 -11.34 -9.10
N ARG A 205 5.61 -11.40 -8.97
CA ARG A 205 4.66 -10.43 -9.52
C ARG A 205 3.38 -10.36 -8.69
N GLY A 206 2.66 -9.26 -8.86
CA GLY A 206 1.38 -9.02 -8.21
C GLY A 206 1.48 -8.27 -6.90
N ILE A 207 0.51 -7.40 -6.67
CA ILE A 207 0.36 -6.59 -5.47
C ILE A 207 -1.04 -6.86 -4.90
N PRO A 208 -1.16 -7.17 -3.60
CA PRO A 208 -2.46 -7.36 -2.97
C PRO A 208 -3.27 -6.07 -3.01
N GLN A 209 -4.45 -6.09 -3.64
CA GLN A 209 -5.35 -4.92 -3.65
C GLN A 209 -5.91 -4.67 -2.25
N GLY A 210 -5.91 -3.41 -1.81
CA GLY A 210 -6.44 -2.97 -0.51
C GLY A 210 -5.39 -2.73 0.58
N SER A 211 -4.13 -2.90 0.27
CA SER A 211 -3.02 -2.49 1.14
C SER A 211 -2.82 -0.97 1.08
N PRO A 212 -2.39 -0.31 2.19
CA PRO A 212 -2.04 1.12 2.17
C PRO A 212 -0.93 1.49 1.16
N VAL A 213 -0.08 0.55 0.80
CA VAL A 213 1.05 0.75 -0.13
C VAL A 213 0.82 0.17 -1.53
N SER A 214 -0.41 -0.30 -1.84
CA SER A 214 -0.76 -0.83 -3.16
C SER A 214 -1.21 0.23 -4.15
#